data_31b820487f3581d1dec50140deffb9aa
#
_entry.id   31b820487f3581d1dec50140deffb9aa
#
_cell.length_a   1.000
_cell.length_b   1.000
_cell.length_c   1.000
_cell.angle_alpha   90.00
_cell.angle_beta   90.00
_cell.angle_gamma   90.00
#
_symmetry.space_group_name_H-M   'P 1'
#
loop_
_entity.id
_entity.type
_entity.pdbx_description
1 polymer ?
#
loop_
_entity_poly.entity_id
_entity_poly.type
_entity_poly.pdbx_seq_one_letter_code
_entity_poly.pdbx_strand_id
1 'polypeptide(L)'
;VVLHAMGDIFSDQLEKSLINLKEIHADKANVSPEHQYVGFDAYKKVLASGVDVVVLATPPGFRPLHLEAAVEAGKHIFCEKPAAVDGPGIRRILAAVKRAKEKNVSIVSGFCWRFHEPKRATFKKIADGAIGDVSAVYNTYNTGATYRSWKPENPQLQSAEWQLRNWPFFNWLSGDHIVEQAVHSVDMMSWAFGDKLPLNAIGTGGRQVRTAPQYGHIFDHFAITYEYPGDARGYHFSRQQAGCQGGYAAEAWGTKGKAIADCSRNFHEIKTGKKVWTYNGGQNDMYQTEHNELFSAIRKGNTINQGEELANSSMLAIMGRMAAYTGKKISWDDALNSTEQLGPPADTYSFDLVIPMPAVAMPGITPFK
;
A
#
# COMPACT_ATOMS: atom_id res chain seq x y z
N VAL A 1 21.38 12.84 6.50
CA VAL A 1 20.43 12.07 7.30
C VAL A 1 21.20 11.00 8.04
N VAL A 2 20.88 10.80 9.30
CA VAL A 2 21.50 9.78 10.18
C VAL A 2 20.37 8.90 10.71
N LEU A 3 20.57 7.59 10.75
CA LEU A 3 19.68 6.67 11.43
C LEU A 3 19.93 6.79 12.95
N HIS A 4 18.96 7.37 13.66
CA HIS A 4 19.09 7.68 15.08
C HIS A 4 18.50 6.60 15.97
N ALA A 5 17.37 6.04 15.60
CA ALA A 5 16.66 5.02 16.36
C ALA A 5 16.01 3.98 15.44
N MET A 6 15.83 2.76 15.93
CA MET A 6 15.13 1.67 15.26
C MET A 6 14.12 1.01 16.19
N GLY A 7 13.03 0.52 15.62
CA GLY A 7 12.03 -0.24 16.34
C GLY A 7 11.48 -1.40 15.51
N ASP A 8 11.40 -2.58 16.09
CA ASP A 8 10.74 -3.77 15.54
C ASP A 8 10.08 -4.57 16.68
N ILE A 9 9.10 -5.38 16.36
CA ILE A 9 8.53 -6.28 17.36
C ILE A 9 9.44 -7.48 17.63
N PHE A 10 10.32 -7.83 16.69
CA PHE A 10 11.26 -8.95 16.76
C PHE A 10 12.70 -8.48 16.83
N SER A 11 13.43 -8.90 17.85
CA SER A 11 14.85 -8.57 18.05
C SER A 11 15.73 -9.03 16.89
N ASP A 12 15.48 -10.25 16.39
CA ASP A 12 16.22 -10.84 15.26
C ASP A 12 16.04 -10.04 13.95
N GLN A 13 14.85 -9.46 13.72
CA GLN A 13 14.61 -8.61 12.56
C GLN A 13 15.28 -7.23 12.69
N LEU A 14 15.23 -6.65 13.88
CA LEU A 14 15.92 -5.40 14.17
C LEU A 14 17.43 -5.55 14.00
N GLU A 15 18.04 -6.57 14.59
CA GLU A 15 19.47 -6.85 14.50
C GLU A 15 19.91 -7.08 13.04
N LYS A 16 19.19 -7.92 12.30
CA LYS A 16 19.44 -8.18 10.88
C LYS A 16 19.40 -6.90 10.05
N SER A 17 18.39 -6.05 10.30
CA SER A 17 18.24 -4.78 9.58
C SER A 17 19.38 -3.83 9.90
N LEU A 18 19.81 -3.76 11.15
CA LEU A 18 20.93 -2.92 11.57
C LEU A 18 22.25 -3.38 10.95
N ILE A 19 22.51 -4.69 10.91
CA ILE A 19 23.71 -5.26 10.26
C ILE A 19 23.74 -4.85 8.78
N ASN A 20 22.66 -5.11 8.03
CA ASN A 20 22.57 -4.75 6.62
C ASN A 20 22.78 -3.25 6.37
N LEU A 21 22.21 -2.39 7.21
CA LEU A 21 22.35 -0.94 7.07
C LEU A 21 23.78 -0.47 7.39
N LYS A 22 24.45 -1.08 8.36
CA LYS A 22 25.86 -0.82 8.67
C LYS A 22 26.80 -1.21 7.55
N GLU A 23 26.53 -2.31 6.86
CA GLU A 23 27.33 -2.74 5.69
C GLU A 23 27.26 -1.72 4.55
N ILE A 24 26.11 -1.07 4.36
CA ILE A 24 25.90 -0.11 3.25
C ILE A 24 26.29 1.32 3.65
N HIS A 25 26.05 1.71 4.92
CA HIS A 25 26.17 3.06 5.40
C HIS A 25 26.77 3.15 6.81
N ALA A 26 27.95 2.59 7.03
CA ALA A 26 28.60 2.45 8.35
C ALA A 26 28.54 3.73 9.22
N ASP A 27 28.91 4.87 8.62
CA ASP A 27 28.97 6.16 9.33
C ASP A 27 27.61 6.76 9.71
N LYS A 28 26.52 6.29 9.07
CA LYS A 28 25.17 6.87 9.21
C LYS A 28 24.18 5.94 9.86
N ALA A 29 24.54 4.66 10.03
CA ALA A 29 23.70 3.62 10.61
C ALA A 29 24.25 3.11 11.95
N ASN A 30 24.95 3.95 12.71
CA ASN A 30 25.50 3.58 14.01
C ASN A 30 24.49 3.90 15.13
N VAL A 31 23.43 3.08 15.22
CA VAL A 31 22.40 3.23 16.25
C VAL A 31 22.90 2.63 17.55
N SER A 32 22.92 3.44 18.62
CA SER A 32 23.33 2.97 19.94
C SER A 32 22.30 1.99 20.55
N PRO A 33 22.72 1.09 21.44
CA PRO A 33 21.81 0.08 22.01
C PRO A 33 20.56 0.66 22.69
N GLU A 34 20.68 1.81 23.35
CA GLU A 34 19.57 2.52 24.00
C GLU A 34 18.53 3.09 23.02
N HIS A 35 18.84 3.14 21.72
CA HIS A 35 17.94 3.57 20.66
C HIS A 35 17.46 2.42 19.76
N GLN A 36 17.67 1.18 20.20
CA GLN A 36 17.20 -0.05 19.56
C GLN A 36 16.04 -0.62 20.37
N TYR A 37 14.82 -0.43 19.88
CA TYR A 37 13.63 -0.75 20.67
C TYR A 37 12.92 -2.00 20.12
N VAL A 38 12.62 -2.95 21.00
CA VAL A 38 11.92 -4.20 20.66
C VAL A 38 10.56 -4.23 21.35
N GLY A 39 9.55 -4.76 20.67
CA GLY A 39 8.21 -4.98 21.19
C GLY A 39 7.14 -4.11 20.55
N PHE A 40 5.88 -4.32 20.97
CA PHE A 40 4.71 -3.65 20.38
C PHE A 40 4.65 -2.14 20.68
N ASP A 41 5.36 -1.66 21.70
CA ASP A 41 5.49 -0.27 22.08
C ASP A 41 6.76 0.42 21.51
N ALA A 42 7.57 -0.30 20.73
CA ALA A 42 8.82 0.22 20.16
C ALA A 42 8.61 1.51 19.37
N TYR A 43 7.50 1.65 18.63
CA TYR A 43 7.18 2.87 17.89
C TYR A 43 7.05 4.10 18.78
N LYS A 44 6.52 3.97 20.02
CA LYS A 44 6.40 5.07 20.99
C LYS A 44 7.77 5.53 21.44
N LYS A 45 8.69 4.60 21.68
CA LYS A 45 10.06 4.87 22.12
C LYS A 45 10.87 5.52 21.01
N VAL A 46 10.71 5.06 19.74
CA VAL A 46 11.30 5.73 18.57
C VAL A 46 10.82 7.18 18.47
N LEU A 47 9.51 7.43 18.60
CA LEU A 47 8.96 8.79 18.53
C LEU A 47 9.49 9.71 19.67
N ALA A 48 9.77 9.15 20.84
CA ALA A 48 10.30 9.87 22.01
C ALA A 48 11.83 10.05 21.98
N SER A 49 12.57 9.39 21.10
CA SER A 49 14.03 9.39 21.07
C SER A 49 14.69 10.65 20.48
N GLY A 50 13.91 11.64 20.05
CA GLY A 50 14.45 12.87 19.47
C GLY A 50 14.55 12.86 17.93
N VAL A 51 14.00 11.87 17.25
CA VAL A 51 13.97 11.82 15.77
C VAL A 51 13.17 12.99 15.17
N ASP A 52 13.58 13.49 14.01
CA ASP A 52 12.85 14.51 13.25
C ASP A 52 11.89 13.90 12.24
N VAL A 53 12.29 12.76 11.68
CA VAL A 53 11.57 12.03 10.61
C VAL A 53 11.43 10.58 11.00
N VAL A 54 10.27 9.99 10.73
CA VAL A 54 10.05 8.55 10.91
C VAL A 54 9.71 7.88 9.60
N VAL A 55 10.22 6.66 9.42
CA VAL A 55 9.88 5.77 8.30
C VAL A 55 8.96 4.68 8.85
N LEU A 56 7.70 4.67 8.40
CA LEU A 56 6.69 3.70 8.80
C LEU A 56 6.62 2.56 7.78
N ALA A 57 7.39 1.50 8.02
CA ALA A 57 7.48 0.32 7.15
C ALA A 57 6.92 -0.96 7.81
N THR A 58 6.21 -0.83 8.92
CA THR A 58 5.52 -1.93 9.61
C THR A 58 4.39 -2.51 8.75
N PRO A 59 3.90 -3.74 9.02
CA PRO A 59 2.74 -4.28 8.31
C PRO A 59 1.54 -3.30 8.30
N PRO A 60 0.78 -3.24 7.21
CA PRO A 60 -0.28 -2.22 7.02
C PRO A 60 -1.31 -2.11 8.14
N GLY A 61 -1.62 -3.22 8.82
CA GLY A 61 -2.56 -3.21 9.95
C GLY A 61 -2.15 -2.30 11.12
N PHE A 62 -0.86 -2.05 11.29
CA PHE A 62 -0.34 -1.16 12.34
C PHE A 62 -0.23 0.31 11.92
N ARG A 63 -0.22 0.61 10.63
CA ARG A 63 0.05 1.97 10.12
C ARG A 63 -0.90 3.04 10.62
N PRO A 64 -2.23 2.81 10.75
CA PRO A 64 -3.12 3.83 11.28
C PRO A 64 -2.73 4.28 12.69
N LEU A 65 -2.33 3.34 13.55
CA LEU A 65 -1.86 3.61 14.91
C LEU A 65 -0.53 4.39 14.90
N HIS A 66 0.42 3.92 14.11
CA HIS A 66 1.76 4.49 14.08
C HIS A 66 1.80 5.88 13.42
N LEU A 67 1.05 6.08 12.32
CA LEU A 67 0.97 7.36 11.63
C LEU A 67 0.29 8.42 12.51
N GLU A 68 -0.80 8.08 13.17
CA GLU A 68 -1.46 8.98 14.10
C GLU A 68 -0.52 9.40 15.23
N ALA A 69 0.17 8.44 15.85
CA ALA A 69 1.13 8.73 16.92
C ALA A 69 2.30 9.62 16.44
N ALA A 70 2.79 9.41 15.22
CA ALA A 70 3.85 10.22 14.63
C ALA A 70 3.40 11.66 14.35
N VAL A 71 2.17 11.84 13.84
CA VAL A 71 1.55 13.16 13.65
C VAL A 71 1.39 13.89 15.00
N GLU A 72 0.89 13.19 16.03
CA GLU A 72 0.72 13.79 17.35
C GLU A 72 2.07 14.22 17.96
N ALA A 73 3.11 13.43 17.74
CA ALA A 73 4.48 13.75 18.16
C ALA A 73 5.16 14.83 17.27
N GLY A 74 4.48 15.35 16.25
CA GLY A 74 5.01 16.39 15.37
C GLY A 74 6.17 15.92 14.47
N LYS A 75 6.28 14.63 14.16
CA LYS A 75 7.35 14.09 13.35
C LYS A 75 6.98 14.08 11.88
N HIS A 76 7.91 14.47 10.99
CA HIS A 76 7.75 14.26 9.56
C HIS A 76 7.74 12.76 9.24
N ILE A 77 6.98 12.35 8.21
CA ILE A 77 6.66 10.94 8.00
C ILE A 77 6.95 10.54 6.55
N PHE A 78 7.71 9.48 6.37
CA PHE A 78 7.60 8.61 5.20
C PHE A 78 6.73 7.43 5.58
N CYS A 79 5.63 7.23 4.86
CA CYS A 79 4.68 6.16 5.16
C CYS A 79 4.59 5.20 3.98
N GLU A 80 5.04 3.95 4.20
CA GLU A 80 4.87 2.89 3.21
C GLU A 80 3.40 2.63 2.88
N LYS A 81 3.16 2.16 1.66
CA LYS A 81 1.85 1.70 1.18
C LYS A 81 1.54 0.27 1.69
N PRO A 82 0.27 -0.10 1.78
CA PRO A 82 -0.92 0.72 1.88
C PRO A 82 -1.05 1.40 3.24
N ALA A 83 -1.93 2.41 3.33
CA ALA A 83 -2.14 3.17 4.56
C ALA A 83 -2.78 2.37 5.69
N ALA A 84 -3.68 1.46 5.33
CA ALA A 84 -4.48 0.64 6.24
C ALA A 84 -5.00 -0.61 5.54
N VAL A 85 -5.75 -1.43 6.27
CA VAL A 85 -6.32 -2.70 5.76
C VAL A 85 -7.86 -2.73 5.76
N ASP A 86 -8.51 -1.72 6.36
CA ASP A 86 -9.96 -1.65 6.52
C ASP A 86 -10.48 -0.20 6.56
N GLY A 87 -11.80 -0.03 6.51
CA GLY A 87 -12.47 1.29 6.53
C GLY A 87 -12.15 2.10 7.79
N PRO A 88 -12.26 1.53 9.01
CA PRO A 88 -11.87 2.22 10.25
C PRO A 88 -10.43 2.74 10.23
N GLY A 89 -9.49 1.94 9.73
CA GLY A 89 -8.09 2.34 9.57
C GLY A 89 -7.93 3.52 8.61
N ILE A 90 -8.60 3.50 7.47
CA ILE A 90 -8.57 4.61 6.50
C ILE A 90 -9.15 5.90 7.10
N ARG A 91 -10.28 5.83 7.80
CA ARG A 91 -10.85 7.02 8.47
C ARG A 91 -9.87 7.60 9.51
N ARG A 92 -9.18 6.73 10.26
CA ARG A 92 -8.13 7.15 11.21
C ARG A 92 -6.97 7.85 10.51
N ILE A 93 -6.50 7.31 9.38
CA ILE A 93 -5.46 7.94 8.55
C ILE A 93 -5.92 9.32 8.07
N LEU A 94 -7.11 9.44 7.47
CA LEU A 94 -7.65 10.71 6.97
C LEU A 94 -7.74 11.78 8.08
N ALA A 95 -8.19 11.39 9.28
CA ALA A 95 -8.21 12.28 10.43
C ALA A 95 -6.79 12.74 10.85
N ALA A 96 -5.83 11.83 10.86
CA ALA A 96 -4.42 12.16 11.16
C ALA A 96 -3.80 13.06 10.08
N VAL A 97 -4.10 12.82 8.79
CA VAL A 97 -3.65 13.66 7.66
C VAL A 97 -4.13 15.10 7.79
N LYS A 98 -5.39 15.30 8.23
CA LYS A 98 -5.91 16.64 8.52
C LYS A 98 -5.09 17.33 9.61
N ARG A 99 -4.84 16.65 10.73
CA ARG A 99 -4.01 17.18 11.82
C ARG A 99 -2.57 17.45 11.38
N ALA A 100 -2.00 16.60 10.51
CA ALA A 100 -0.66 16.82 9.96
C ALA A 100 -0.56 18.12 9.17
N LYS A 101 -1.61 18.48 8.39
CA LYS A 101 -1.69 19.77 7.68
C LYS A 101 -1.70 20.95 8.67
N GLU A 102 -2.46 20.85 9.76
CA GLU A 102 -2.54 21.87 10.81
C GLU A 102 -1.22 22.04 11.57
N LYS A 103 -0.48 20.94 11.78
CA LYS A 103 0.82 20.93 12.47
C LYS A 103 2.03 21.20 11.55
N ASN A 104 1.81 21.41 10.25
CA ASN A 104 2.89 21.53 9.23
C ASN A 104 3.83 20.32 9.21
N VAL A 105 3.29 19.13 9.38
CA VAL A 105 4.02 17.85 9.31
C VAL A 105 3.95 17.31 7.89
N SER A 106 5.09 16.97 7.31
CA SER A 106 5.16 16.32 5.99
C SER A 106 4.78 14.85 6.11
N ILE A 107 3.97 14.38 5.14
CA ILE A 107 3.69 12.97 4.89
C ILE A 107 4.00 12.68 3.43
N VAL A 108 5.01 11.87 3.16
CA VAL A 108 5.29 11.33 1.83
C VAL A 108 4.90 9.85 1.79
N SER A 109 4.21 9.45 0.74
CA SER A 109 3.70 8.10 0.58
C SER A 109 4.68 7.20 -0.17
N GLY A 110 4.79 5.93 0.23
CA GLY A 110 5.58 4.90 -0.44
C GLY A 110 4.97 4.39 -1.76
N PHE A 111 4.13 5.18 -2.43
CA PHE A 111 3.73 4.90 -3.81
C PHE A 111 4.84 5.28 -4.77
N CYS A 112 5.94 4.53 -4.73
CA CYS A 112 7.18 4.80 -5.46
C CYS A 112 6.98 5.04 -6.97
N TRP A 113 5.95 4.45 -7.58
CA TRP A 113 5.66 4.67 -9.01
C TRP A 113 5.25 6.10 -9.32
N ARG A 114 4.71 6.86 -8.36
CA ARG A 114 4.44 8.30 -8.50
C ARG A 114 5.70 9.16 -8.50
N PHE A 115 6.84 8.57 -8.17
CA PHE A 115 8.17 9.22 -8.19
C PHE A 115 9.06 8.75 -9.36
N HIS A 116 8.51 7.92 -10.26
CA HIS A 116 9.22 7.42 -11.44
C HIS A 116 9.01 8.36 -12.62
N GLU A 117 10.08 8.98 -13.12
CA GLU A 117 10.00 10.01 -14.17
C GLU A 117 9.25 9.58 -15.44
N PRO A 118 9.45 8.37 -16.01
CA PRO A 118 8.67 7.91 -17.15
C PRO A 118 7.17 7.88 -16.88
N LYS A 119 6.75 7.46 -15.68
CA LYS A 119 5.34 7.43 -15.28
C LYS A 119 4.82 8.83 -15.07
N ARG A 120 5.56 9.70 -14.36
CA ARG A 120 5.21 11.12 -14.20
C ARG A 120 4.96 11.79 -15.53
N ALA A 121 5.86 11.60 -16.51
CA ALA A 121 5.70 12.17 -17.85
C ALA A 121 4.45 11.63 -18.56
N THR A 122 4.16 10.34 -18.44
CA THR A 122 2.99 9.71 -19.07
C THR A 122 1.69 10.20 -18.43
N PHE A 123 1.57 10.13 -17.10
CA PHE A 123 0.36 10.53 -16.39
C PHE A 123 0.13 12.06 -16.46
N LYS A 124 1.21 12.85 -16.46
CA LYS A 124 1.08 14.29 -16.75
C LYS A 124 0.45 14.56 -18.12
N LYS A 125 0.87 13.86 -19.17
CA LYS A 125 0.25 14.00 -20.48
C LYS A 125 -1.22 13.56 -20.50
N ILE A 126 -1.59 12.53 -19.75
CA ILE A 126 -2.99 12.15 -19.59
C ILE A 126 -3.77 13.28 -18.91
N ALA A 127 -3.26 13.81 -17.82
CA ALA A 127 -3.86 14.94 -17.09
C ALA A 127 -3.95 16.21 -17.95
N ASP A 128 -2.97 16.48 -18.82
CA ASP A 128 -2.97 17.57 -19.78
C ASP A 128 -3.94 17.32 -20.97
N GLY A 129 -4.71 16.22 -20.97
CA GLY A 129 -5.75 15.90 -21.96
C GLY A 129 -5.23 15.29 -23.27
N ALA A 130 -4.03 14.71 -23.29
CA ALA A 130 -3.46 14.12 -24.50
C ALA A 130 -4.33 13.02 -25.10
N ILE A 131 -5.05 12.24 -24.29
CA ILE A 131 -5.98 11.20 -24.75
C ILE A 131 -7.47 11.63 -24.66
N GLY A 132 -7.74 12.91 -24.29
CA GLY A 132 -9.09 13.39 -24.01
C GLY A 132 -9.61 12.91 -22.66
N ASP A 133 -10.94 12.86 -22.50
CA ASP A 133 -11.57 12.35 -21.29
C ASP A 133 -11.34 10.84 -21.16
N VAL A 134 -10.82 10.40 -20.03
CA VAL A 134 -10.56 8.99 -19.77
C VAL A 134 -11.88 8.25 -19.56
N SER A 135 -12.16 7.27 -20.43
CA SER A 135 -13.38 6.46 -20.41
C SER A 135 -13.16 5.07 -19.77
N ALA A 136 -11.97 4.51 -19.91
CA ALA A 136 -11.62 3.24 -19.30
C ALA A 136 -10.15 3.17 -18.91
N VAL A 137 -9.88 2.47 -17.81
CA VAL A 137 -8.53 2.06 -17.42
C VAL A 137 -8.53 0.57 -17.14
N TYR A 138 -7.64 -0.16 -17.80
CA TYR A 138 -7.34 -1.56 -17.51
C TYR A 138 -5.98 -1.64 -16.85
N ASN A 139 -5.90 -2.28 -15.69
CA ASN A 139 -4.62 -2.51 -15.06
C ASN A 139 -4.45 -3.94 -14.56
N THR A 140 -3.22 -4.36 -14.46
CA THR A 140 -2.85 -5.68 -13.98
C THR A 140 -1.77 -5.63 -12.93
N TYR A 141 -1.79 -6.60 -12.01
CA TYR A 141 -0.69 -6.91 -11.12
C TYR A 141 -0.55 -8.43 -10.99
N ASN A 142 0.04 -9.05 -12.01
CA ASN A 142 0.15 -10.51 -12.10
C ASN A 142 1.57 -10.95 -11.76
N THR A 143 1.72 -11.69 -10.66
CA THR A 143 3.01 -12.19 -10.17
C THR A 143 2.94 -13.68 -9.84
N GLY A 144 4.09 -14.28 -9.60
CA GLY A 144 4.19 -15.59 -8.98
C GLY A 144 4.00 -15.53 -7.46
N ALA A 145 4.32 -16.60 -6.77
CA ALA A 145 4.37 -16.59 -5.30
C ALA A 145 5.54 -15.71 -4.85
N THR A 146 5.23 -14.60 -4.18
CA THR A 146 6.22 -13.57 -3.83
C THR A 146 6.71 -13.65 -2.40
N TYR A 147 5.95 -14.29 -1.50
CA TYR A 147 6.29 -14.36 -0.09
C TYR A 147 6.85 -15.71 0.30
N ARG A 148 7.92 -15.67 1.11
CA ARG A 148 8.45 -16.86 1.79
C ARG A 148 7.80 -16.95 3.16
N SER A 149 7.18 -18.09 3.46
CA SER A 149 6.65 -18.37 4.80
C SER A 149 7.79 -18.63 5.78
N TRP A 150 7.73 -18.01 6.96
CA TRP A 150 8.50 -18.45 8.10
C TRP A 150 7.94 -19.80 8.59
N LYS A 151 8.80 -20.80 8.79
CA LYS A 151 8.42 -22.18 9.08
C LYS A 151 9.23 -22.71 10.26
N PRO A 152 8.75 -22.54 11.50
CA PRO A 152 9.33 -23.21 12.66
C PRO A 152 9.00 -24.70 12.64
N GLU A 153 9.71 -25.50 13.44
CA GLU A 153 9.48 -26.96 13.55
C GLU A 153 8.04 -27.28 13.99
N ASN A 154 7.50 -26.52 14.94
CA ASN A 154 6.16 -26.73 15.53
C ASN A 154 5.30 -25.45 15.35
N PRO A 155 4.69 -25.23 14.18
CA PRO A 155 3.96 -24.00 13.89
C PRO A 155 2.65 -23.92 14.70
N GLN A 156 2.50 -22.86 15.49
CA GLN A 156 1.26 -22.51 16.17
C GLN A 156 0.50 -21.46 15.34
N LEU A 157 -0.31 -21.91 14.38
CA LEU A 157 -0.91 -21.05 13.34
C LEU A 157 -1.78 -19.93 13.88
N GLN A 158 -2.29 -20.02 15.10
CA GLN A 158 -3.11 -19.00 15.75
C GLN A 158 -2.30 -18.11 16.71
N SER A 159 -1.00 -18.34 16.89
CA SER A 159 -0.19 -17.46 17.72
C SER A 159 0.04 -16.12 17.01
N ALA A 160 0.12 -15.05 17.80
CA ALA A 160 0.48 -13.74 17.29
C ALA A 160 1.83 -13.77 16.55
N GLU A 161 2.83 -14.47 17.09
CA GLU A 161 4.14 -14.59 16.47
C GLU A 161 4.07 -15.21 15.07
N TRP A 162 3.33 -16.34 14.92
CA TRP A 162 3.15 -16.97 13.61
C TRP A 162 2.56 -16.01 12.60
N GLN A 163 1.45 -15.33 12.94
CA GLN A 163 0.76 -14.43 12.04
C GLN A 163 1.60 -13.20 11.72
N LEU A 164 2.29 -12.64 12.69
CA LEU A 164 3.16 -11.48 12.51
C LEU A 164 4.38 -11.79 11.61
N ARG A 165 5.03 -12.94 11.80
CA ARG A 165 6.16 -13.37 10.95
C ARG A 165 5.72 -13.79 9.54
N ASN A 166 4.45 -14.17 9.36
CA ASN A 166 3.82 -14.51 8.09
C ASN A 166 2.76 -13.49 7.67
N TRP A 167 2.90 -12.25 8.09
CA TRP A 167 1.93 -11.17 7.97
C TRP A 167 1.27 -11.02 6.59
N PRO A 168 1.94 -11.28 5.44
CA PRO A 168 1.33 -11.13 4.13
C PRO A 168 0.12 -12.05 3.91
N PHE A 169 0.02 -13.15 4.65
CA PHE A 169 -1.05 -14.16 4.51
C PHE A 169 -2.27 -13.90 5.40
N PHE A 170 -2.26 -12.82 6.18
CA PHE A 170 -3.34 -12.47 7.11
C PHE A 170 -3.90 -11.10 6.77
N ASN A 171 -5.20 -11.05 6.41
CA ASN A 171 -5.80 -9.80 5.93
C ASN A 171 -5.81 -8.68 6.99
N TRP A 172 -5.82 -9.01 8.28
CA TRP A 172 -5.75 -7.99 9.34
C TRP A 172 -4.40 -7.27 9.39
N LEU A 173 -3.35 -7.88 8.82
CA LEU A 173 -2.00 -7.31 8.71
C LEU A 173 -1.73 -6.73 7.32
N SER A 174 -2.14 -7.46 6.27
CA SER A 174 -1.83 -7.13 4.87
C SER A 174 -2.98 -6.48 4.10
N GLY A 175 -4.23 -6.75 4.48
CA GLY A 175 -5.39 -6.39 3.69
C GLY A 175 -5.66 -7.32 2.51
N ASP A 176 -4.94 -8.46 2.39
CA ASP A 176 -4.81 -9.32 1.22
C ASP A 176 -3.89 -8.73 0.13
N HIS A 177 -3.46 -9.54 -0.84
CA HIS A 177 -2.48 -9.13 -1.85
C HIS A 177 -2.97 -7.99 -2.77
N ILE A 178 -4.28 -7.83 -2.96
CA ILE A 178 -4.83 -6.70 -3.71
C ILE A 178 -4.54 -5.37 -3.00
N VAL A 179 -4.55 -5.36 -1.66
CA VAL A 179 -4.30 -4.18 -0.82
C VAL A 179 -2.81 -4.01 -0.58
N GLU A 180 -2.10 -5.09 -0.23
CA GLU A 180 -0.68 -5.00 0.12
C GLU A 180 0.20 -4.76 -1.10
N GLN A 181 0.00 -5.50 -2.17
CA GLN A 181 0.92 -5.49 -3.31
C GLN A 181 0.30 -4.85 -4.56
N ALA A 182 -0.87 -5.32 -5.00
CA ALA A 182 -1.49 -4.84 -6.23
C ALA A 182 -2.02 -3.40 -6.13
N VAL A 183 -2.05 -2.82 -4.94
CA VAL A 183 -2.39 -1.41 -4.71
C VAL A 183 -1.56 -0.44 -5.55
N HIS A 184 -0.33 -0.78 -5.93
CA HIS A 184 0.46 0.02 -6.87
C HIS A 184 -0.22 0.19 -8.22
N SER A 185 -0.80 -0.89 -8.77
CA SER A 185 -1.56 -0.80 -10.03
C SER A 185 -2.90 -0.12 -9.84
N VAL A 186 -3.57 -0.36 -8.70
CA VAL A 186 -4.81 0.34 -8.34
C VAL A 186 -4.56 1.84 -8.22
N ASP A 187 -3.43 2.26 -7.66
CA ASP A 187 -2.99 3.66 -7.59
C ASP A 187 -2.75 4.27 -8.98
N MET A 188 -2.13 3.53 -9.91
CA MET A 188 -2.02 4.01 -11.30
C MET A 188 -3.38 4.22 -11.97
N MET A 189 -4.38 3.42 -11.65
CA MET A 189 -5.76 3.63 -12.12
C MET A 189 -6.34 4.93 -11.55
N SER A 190 -6.19 5.16 -10.24
CA SER A 190 -6.58 6.42 -9.59
C SER A 190 -5.91 7.61 -10.28
N TRP A 191 -4.60 7.55 -10.46
CA TRP A 191 -3.82 8.58 -11.11
C TRP A 191 -4.29 8.87 -12.55
N ALA A 192 -4.63 7.82 -13.34
CA ALA A 192 -5.16 7.99 -14.70
C ALA A 192 -6.52 8.70 -14.73
N PHE A 193 -7.36 8.51 -13.71
CA PHE A 193 -8.62 9.21 -13.52
C PHE A 193 -8.47 10.59 -12.84
N GLY A 194 -7.24 11.07 -12.62
CA GLY A 194 -6.97 12.33 -11.94
C GLY A 194 -7.34 12.31 -10.47
N ASP A 195 -7.12 11.17 -9.82
CA ASP A 195 -7.40 10.87 -8.41
C ASP A 195 -8.89 11.06 -8.01
N LYS A 196 -9.79 10.97 -9.00
CA LYS A 196 -11.24 10.93 -8.75
C LYS A 196 -11.62 9.61 -8.06
N LEU A 197 -12.59 9.72 -7.16
CA LEU A 197 -13.11 8.56 -6.44
C LEU A 197 -14.14 7.81 -7.30
N PRO A 198 -14.18 6.46 -7.26
CA PRO A 198 -15.22 5.69 -7.92
C PRO A 198 -16.56 5.81 -7.18
N LEU A 199 -17.64 5.55 -7.88
CA LEU A 199 -18.98 5.45 -7.28
C LEU A 199 -19.15 4.10 -6.59
N ASN A 200 -18.78 3.03 -7.29
CA ASN A 200 -18.99 1.65 -6.84
C ASN A 200 -17.85 0.74 -7.30
N ALA A 201 -17.73 -0.40 -6.64
CA ALA A 201 -16.95 -1.55 -7.12
C ALA A 201 -17.80 -2.83 -7.07
N ILE A 202 -17.57 -3.71 -8.05
CA ILE A 202 -18.05 -5.09 -8.07
C ILE A 202 -16.88 -5.96 -8.49
N GLY A 203 -16.80 -7.18 -7.94
CA GLY A 203 -15.66 -8.02 -8.26
C GLY A 203 -15.86 -9.49 -7.96
N THR A 204 -14.94 -10.26 -8.45
CA THR A 204 -14.77 -11.66 -8.14
C THR A 204 -13.32 -11.94 -7.78
N GLY A 205 -13.09 -13.01 -7.08
CA GLY A 205 -11.77 -13.46 -6.69
C GLY A 205 -11.87 -14.82 -6.02
N GLY A 206 -10.75 -15.33 -5.59
CA GLY A 206 -10.76 -16.61 -4.94
C GLY A 206 -9.39 -17.08 -4.53
N ARG A 207 -9.37 -18.30 -4.02
CA ARG A 207 -8.19 -19.00 -3.56
C ARG A 207 -8.13 -20.36 -4.25
N GLN A 208 -7.11 -20.56 -5.09
CA GLN A 208 -6.97 -21.76 -5.91
C GLN A 208 -5.66 -22.51 -5.64
N VAL A 209 -4.54 -21.81 -5.46
CA VAL A 209 -3.22 -22.42 -5.34
C VAL A 209 -2.65 -22.35 -3.92
N ARG A 210 -3.03 -21.36 -3.11
CA ARG A 210 -2.58 -21.20 -1.73
C ARG A 210 -3.62 -21.71 -0.74
N THR A 211 -3.97 -22.98 -0.83
CA THR A 211 -5.08 -23.57 -0.06
C THR A 211 -4.70 -24.13 1.31
N ALA A 212 -3.40 -24.40 1.54
CA ALA A 212 -2.94 -24.96 2.79
C ALA A 212 -2.99 -23.93 3.95
N PRO A 213 -3.18 -24.40 5.23
CA PRO A 213 -3.41 -23.52 6.38
C PRO A 213 -2.31 -22.48 6.65
N GLN A 214 -1.05 -22.79 6.33
CA GLN A 214 0.07 -21.87 6.51
C GLN A 214 -0.03 -20.59 5.66
N TYR A 215 -0.86 -20.56 4.65
CA TYR A 215 -1.12 -19.38 3.83
C TYR A 215 -2.28 -18.52 4.32
N GLY A 216 -2.69 -18.69 5.61
CA GLY A 216 -3.77 -17.92 6.19
C GLY A 216 -5.09 -18.12 5.43
N HIS A 217 -5.80 -17.02 5.19
CA HIS A 217 -7.14 -17.04 4.60
C HIS A 217 -7.31 -16.08 3.40
N ILE A 218 -6.21 -15.48 2.92
CA ILE A 218 -6.24 -14.53 1.79
C ILE A 218 -6.53 -15.22 0.45
N PHE A 219 -7.03 -14.45 -0.51
CA PHE A 219 -7.19 -14.89 -1.89
C PHE A 219 -5.86 -14.92 -2.64
N ASP A 220 -5.82 -15.56 -3.79
CA ASP A 220 -4.65 -15.55 -4.69
C ASP A 220 -4.93 -14.93 -6.06
N HIS A 221 -6.17 -14.51 -6.32
CA HIS A 221 -6.53 -13.74 -7.52
C HIS A 221 -7.76 -12.87 -7.30
N PHE A 222 -7.81 -11.74 -8.03
CA PHE A 222 -8.91 -10.78 -8.03
C PHE A 222 -9.19 -10.29 -9.46
N ALA A 223 -10.48 -10.02 -9.75
CA ALA A 223 -10.95 -9.32 -10.93
C ALA A 223 -12.02 -8.32 -10.48
N ILE A 224 -11.71 -7.03 -10.53
CA ILE A 224 -12.55 -5.96 -9.99
C ILE A 224 -12.89 -4.96 -11.08
N THR A 225 -14.15 -4.56 -11.14
CA THR A 225 -14.63 -3.43 -11.92
C THR A 225 -15.00 -2.28 -10.99
N TYR A 226 -14.46 -1.11 -11.25
CA TYR A 226 -14.81 0.14 -10.58
C TYR A 226 -15.65 1.00 -11.51
N GLU A 227 -16.74 1.54 -11.01
CA GLU A 227 -17.62 2.46 -11.74
C GLU A 227 -17.27 3.89 -11.35
N TYR A 228 -16.88 4.70 -12.32
CA TYR A 228 -16.57 6.12 -12.13
C TYR A 228 -17.68 7.02 -12.69
N PRO A 229 -17.75 8.31 -12.30
CA PRO A 229 -18.68 9.26 -12.89
C PRO A 229 -18.52 9.34 -14.42
N GLY A 230 -19.64 9.59 -15.13
CA GLY A 230 -19.64 9.72 -16.60
C GLY A 230 -19.48 8.38 -17.32
N ASP A 231 -19.96 7.30 -16.72
CA ASP A 231 -19.90 5.93 -17.26
C ASP A 231 -18.48 5.39 -17.51
N ALA A 232 -17.47 6.05 -16.94
CA ALA A 232 -16.09 5.56 -17.01
C ALA A 232 -15.89 4.31 -16.14
N ARG A 233 -14.97 3.43 -16.55
CA ARG A 233 -14.73 2.15 -15.88
C ARG A 233 -13.25 1.93 -15.62
N GLY A 234 -12.94 1.45 -14.41
CA GLY A 234 -11.64 0.89 -14.04
C GLY A 234 -11.74 -0.62 -13.95
N TYR A 235 -10.81 -1.33 -14.56
CA TYR A 235 -10.71 -2.79 -14.51
C TYR A 235 -9.38 -3.19 -13.90
N HIS A 236 -9.42 -3.90 -12.77
CA HIS A 236 -8.23 -4.40 -12.11
C HIS A 236 -8.20 -5.92 -12.10
N PHE A 237 -7.07 -6.49 -12.52
CA PHE A 237 -6.82 -7.92 -12.45
C PHE A 237 -5.49 -8.18 -11.76
N SER A 238 -5.52 -8.99 -10.71
CA SER A 238 -4.30 -9.39 -10.01
C SER A 238 -4.31 -10.86 -9.64
N ARG A 239 -3.13 -11.44 -9.62
CA ARG A 239 -2.92 -12.80 -9.12
C ARG A 239 -1.50 -13.01 -8.60
N GLN A 240 -1.38 -13.97 -7.71
CA GLN A 240 -0.11 -14.48 -7.19
C GLN A 240 -0.05 -16.00 -7.42
N GLN A 241 0.07 -16.41 -8.68
CA GLN A 241 0.05 -17.82 -9.10
C GLN A 241 1.28 -18.12 -9.94
N ALA A 242 2.12 -19.06 -9.47
CA ALA A 242 3.33 -19.47 -10.17
C ALA A 242 3.01 -20.16 -11.51
N GLY A 243 3.92 -20.05 -12.48
CA GLY A 243 3.76 -20.66 -13.80
C GLY A 243 2.80 -19.93 -14.75
N CYS A 244 2.20 -18.83 -14.32
CA CYS A 244 1.32 -18.01 -15.14
C CYS A 244 2.08 -16.84 -15.79
N GLN A 245 1.51 -16.29 -16.89
CA GLN A 245 2.04 -15.07 -17.49
C GLN A 245 1.99 -13.93 -16.45
N GLY A 246 3.16 -13.40 -16.11
CA GLY A 246 3.30 -12.25 -15.23
C GLY A 246 3.16 -10.92 -15.96
N GLY A 247 3.10 -9.83 -15.20
CA GLY A 247 3.11 -8.46 -15.69
C GLY A 247 2.27 -7.52 -14.87
N TYR A 248 2.73 -6.27 -14.79
CA TYR A 248 2.00 -5.18 -14.16
C TYR A 248 2.08 -3.94 -15.04
N ALA A 249 0.90 -3.46 -15.44
CA ALA A 249 0.74 -2.37 -16.39
C ALA A 249 -0.59 -1.65 -16.15
N ALA A 250 -0.69 -0.43 -16.65
CA ALA A 250 -1.94 0.29 -16.82
C ALA A 250 -2.10 0.73 -18.28
N GLU A 251 -3.27 0.48 -18.84
CA GLU A 251 -3.70 1.01 -20.13
C GLU A 251 -4.91 1.91 -19.91
N ALA A 252 -4.86 3.13 -20.40
CA ALA A 252 -5.95 4.08 -20.31
C ALA A 252 -6.48 4.42 -21.72
N TRP A 253 -7.80 4.35 -21.89
CA TRP A 253 -8.49 4.78 -23.10
C TRP A 253 -9.26 6.06 -22.81
N GLY A 254 -9.11 7.00 -23.71
CA GLY A 254 -9.83 8.26 -23.66
C GLY A 254 -10.48 8.59 -25.02
N THR A 255 -11.24 9.69 -25.04
CA THR A 255 -12.02 10.11 -26.22
C THR A 255 -11.17 10.48 -27.45
N LYS A 256 -9.86 10.71 -27.28
CA LYS A 256 -8.93 11.11 -28.36
C LYS A 256 -7.81 10.10 -28.60
N GLY A 257 -7.64 9.10 -27.73
CA GLY A 257 -6.53 8.17 -27.86
C GLY A 257 -6.39 7.21 -26.68
N LYS A 258 -5.23 6.57 -26.60
CA LYS A 258 -4.89 5.66 -25.50
C LYS A 258 -3.46 5.89 -24.98
N ALA A 259 -3.25 5.54 -23.73
CA ALA A 259 -1.95 5.55 -23.07
C ALA A 259 -1.64 4.17 -22.48
N ILE A 260 -0.36 3.82 -22.46
CA ILE A 260 0.15 2.57 -21.84
C ILE A 260 1.30 2.96 -20.90
N ALA A 261 1.25 2.47 -19.68
CA ALA A 261 2.33 2.48 -18.72
C ALA A 261 2.63 1.04 -18.31
N ASP A 262 3.53 0.36 -19.02
CA ASP A 262 3.93 -1.02 -18.73
C ASP A 262 5.17 -1.00 -17.84
N CYS A 263 4.96 -1.33 -16.57
CA CYS A 263 6.02 -1.33 -15.57
C CYS A 263 6.96 -2.53 -15.71
N SER A 264 6.44 -3.66 -16.24
CA SER A 264 7.24 -4.89 -16.40
C SER A 264 8.30 -4.76 -17.49
N ARG A 265 7.98 -3.99 -18.55
CA ARG A 265 8.88 -3.73 -19.68
C ARG A 265 9.48 -2.33 -19.63
N ASN A 266 9.09 -1.51 -18.65
CA ASN A 266 9.42 -0.10 -18.56
C ASN A 266 9.11 0.65 -19.87
N PHE A 267 7.92 0.42 -20.42
CA PHE A 267 7.46 0.97 -21.69
C PHE A 267 6.29 1.90 -21.47
N HIS A 268 6.40 3.13 -21.98
CA HIS A 268 5.42 4.19 -21.80
C HIS A 268 5.10 4.85 -23.15
N GLU A 269 3.84 4.78 -23.55
CA GLU A 269 3.40 5.22 -24.88
C GLU A 269 2.02 5.92 -24.80
N ILE A 270 1.83 6.94 -25.65
CA ILE A 270 0.52 7.57 -25.90
C ILE A 270 0.27 7.59 -27.40
N LYS A 271 -0.89 7.07 -27.83
CA LYS A 271 -1.36 7.07 -29.21
C LYS A 271 -2.59 7.95 -29.37
N THR A 272 -2.54 8.91 -30.30
CA THR A 272 -3.66 9.81 -30.64
C THR A 272 -3.79 9.88 -32.15
N GLY A 273 -4.75 9.17 -32.72
CA GLY A 273 -4.87 8.99 -34.17
C GLY A 273 -3.59 8.35 -34.74
N LYS A 274 -2.94 9.06 -35.67
CA LYS A 274 -1.67 8.63 -36.28
C LYS A 274 -0.42 9.06 -35.46
N LYS A 275 -0.59 9.90 -34.44
CA LYS A 275 0.52 10.40 -33.61
C LYS A 275 0.84 9.40 -32.50
N VAL A 276 2.13 9.13 -32.33
CA VAL A 276 2.66 8.26 -31.27
C VAL A 276 3.70 9.05 -30.50
N TRP A 277 3.52 9.11 -29.20
CA TRP A 277 4.53 9.58 -28.27
C TRP A 277 5.01 8.40 -27.44
N THR A 278 6.30 8.25 -27.30
CA THR A 278 6.94 7.32 -26.37
C THR A 278 7.88 8.10 -25.45
N TYR A 279 7.98 7.68 -24.22
CA TYR A 279 8.95 8.27 -23.31
C TYR A 279 10.36 7.86 -23.74
N ASN A 280 11.21 8.86 -23.95
CA ASN A 280 12.62 8.69 -24.35
C ASN A 280 13.60 9.44 -23.43
N GLY A 281 13.13 9.91 -22.28
CA GLY A 281 13.96 10.56 -21.26
C GLY A 281 14.76 9.56 -20.43
N GLY A 282 15.54 10.10 -19.51
CA GLY A 282 16.29 9.30 -18.53
C GLY A 282 15.35 8.62 -17.51
N GLN A 283 15.86 7.58 -16.88
CA GLN A 283 15.22 6.95 -15.73
C GLN A 283 15.88 7.46 -14.46
N ASN A 284 15.07 7.59 -13.42
CA ASN A 284 15.53 7.87 -12.07
C ASN A 284 15.35 6.63 -11.18
N ASP A 285 16.05 6.60 -10.06
CA ASP A 285 15.72 5.73 -8.95
C ASP A 285 14.51 6.33 -8.22
N MET A 286 13.34 5.71 -8.40
CA MET A 286 12.08 6.19 -7.83
C MET A 286 12.09 6.09 -6.29
N TYR A 287 12.71 5.09 -5.72
CA TYR A 287 12.83 4.91 -4.27
C TYR A 287 13.72 5.99 -3.65
N GLN A 288 14.85 6.29 -4.27
CA GLN A 288 15.68 7.39 -3.80
C GLN A 288 15.01 8.74 -4.00
N THR A 289 14.21 8.90 -5.07
CA THR A 289 13.55 10.16 -5.40
C THR A 289 12.49 10.53 -4.38
N GLU A 290 11.65 9.59 -3.93
CA GLU A 290 10.63 9.86 -2.89
C GLU A 290 11.26 10.37 -1.58
N HIS A 291 12.37 9.79 -1.16
CA HIS A 291 13.12 10.25 0.01
C HIS A 291 13.81 11.59 -0.22
N ASN A 292 14.40 11.80 -1.40
CA ASN A 292 15.04 13.07 -1.74
C ASN A 292 14.05 14.24 -1.72
N GLU A 293 12.83 14.04 -2.23
CA GLU A 293 11.78 15.05 -2.22
C GLU A 293 11.34 15.38 -0.79
N LEU A 294 11.11 14.36 0.07
CA LEU A 294 10.77 14.56 1.48
C LEU A 294 11.86 15.37 2.21
N PHE A 295 13.09 14.90 2.16
CA PHE A 295 14.19 15.56 2.91
C PHE A 295 14.54 16.94 2.33
N SER A 296 14.40 17.14 1.03
CA SER A 296 14.58 18.45 0.40
C SER A 296 13.51 19.45 0.88
N ALA A 297 12.24 19.01 0.92
CA ALA A 297 11.14 19.84 1.40
C ALA A 297 11.35 20.25 2.87
N ILE A 298 11.67 19.29 3.75
CA ILE A 298 11.93 19.56 5.17
C ILE A 298 13.05 20.58 5.35
N ARG A 299 14.19 20.41 4.66
CA ARG A 299 15.34 21.34 4.75
C ARG A 299 15.02 22.76 4.27
N LYS A 300 14.05 22.91 3.37
CA LYS A 300 13.59 24.20 2.86
C LYS A 300 12.45 24.80 3.69
N GLY A 301 12.02 24.13 4.75
CA GLY A 301 10.87 24.55 5.55
C GLY A 301 9.52 24.38 4.82
N ASN A 302 9.48 23.59 3.75
CA ASN A 302 8.26 23.30 2.99
C ASN A 302 7.60 22.02 3.50
N THR A 303 6.28 21.93 3.37
CA THR A 303 5.50 20.77 3.76
C THR A 303 4.98 20.04 2.52
N ILE A 304 5.17 18.73 2.46
CA ILE A 304 4.54 17.82 1.49
C ILE A 304 3.50 17.00 2.25
N ASN A 305 2.27 16.91 1.73
CA ASN A 305 1.27 16.04 2.34
C ASN A 305 0.53 15.22 1.29
N GLN A 306 0.97 13.98 1.11
CA GLN A 306 0.38 12.97 0.22
C GLN A 306 -0.51 11.97 0.98
N GLY A 307 -0.85 12.27 2.22
CA GLY A 307 -1.59 11.34 3.08
C GLY A 307 -3.00 11.05 2.57
N GLU A 308 -3.67 12.02 1.94
CA GLU A 308 -4.99 11.82 1.35
C GLU A 308 -4.94 10.91 0.12
N GLU A 309 -3.96 11.12 -0.77
CA GLU A 309 -3.66 10.25 -1.91
C GLU A 309 -3.38 8.81 -1.44
N LEU A 310 -2.51 8.65 -0.44
CA LEU A 310 -2.18 7.36 0.16
C LEU A 310 -3.42 6.66 0.74
N ALA A 311 -4.29 7.38 1.44
CA ALA A 311 -5.51 6.85 2.03
C ALA A 311 -6.52 6.43 0.94
N ASN A 312 -6.75 7.27 -0.07
CA ASN A 312 -7.74 7.03 -1.11
C ASN A 312 -7.35 5.85 -2.01
N SER A 313 -6.08 5.76 -2.45
CA SER A 313 -5.60 4.61 -3.24
C SER A 313 -5.63 3.31 -2.44
N SER A 314 -5.33 3.37 -1.14
CA SER A 314 -5.48 2.20 -0.26
C SER A 314 -6.95 1.80 -0.10
N MET A 315 -7.86 2.76 0.06
CA MET A 315 -9.31 2.50 0.16
C MET A 315 -9.87 1.89 -1.13
N LEU A 316 -9.41 2.32 -2.30
CA LEU A 316 -9.76 1.69 -3.59
C LEU A 316 -9.48 0.19 -3.58
N ALA A 317 -8.28 -0.21 -3.15
CA ALA A 317 -7.90 -1.62 -3.08
C ALA A 317 -8.72 -2.38 -2.01
N ILE A 318 -8.97 -1.77 -0.85
CA ILE A 318 -9.82 -2.32 0.22
C ILE A 318 -11.25 -2.54 -0.28
N MET A 319 -11.84 -1.56 -0.96
CA MET A 319 -13.18 -1.63 -1.57
C MET A 319 -13.25 -2.79 -2.59
N GLY A 320 -12.21 -2.96 -3.42
CA GLY A 320 -12.10 -4.09 -4.34
C GLY A 320 -12.07 -5.45 -3.63
N ARG A 321 -11.32 -5.56 -2.52
CA ARG A 321 -11.34 -6.76 -1.67
C ARG A 321 -12.72 -7.01 -1.10
N MET A 322 -13.39 -5.99 -0.52
CA MET A 322 -14.72 -6.12 0.04
C MET A 322 -15.73 -6.60 -1.01
N ALA A 323 -15.68 -6.04 -2.22
CA ALA A 323 -16.55 -6.45 -3.33
C ALA A 323 -16.32 -7.93 -3.71
N ALA A 324 -15.06 -8.36 -3.85
CA ALA A 324 -14.74 -9.75 -4.19
C ALA A 324 -15.07 -10.73 -3.06
N TYR A 325 -14.82 -10.38 -1.81
CA TYR A 325 -15.08 -11.24 -0.65
C TYR A 325 -16.56 -11.48 -0.39
N THR A 326 -17.37 -10.46 -0.63
CA THR A 326 -18.82 -10.52 -0.38
C THR A 326 -19.63 -10.92 -1.61
N GLY A 327 -19.08 -10.71 -2.81
CA GLY A 327 -19.82 -10.85 -4.08
C GLY A 327 -20.88 -9.75 -4.29
N LYS A 328 -20.79 -8.65 -3.52
CA LYS A 328 -21.74 -7.54 -3.58
C LYS A 328 -21.17 -6.36 -4.37
N LYS A 329 -22.06 -5.53 -4.90
CA LYS A 329 -21.72 -4.18 -5.35
C LYS A 329 -21.58 -3.29 -4.11
N ILE A 330 -20.41 -2.68 -3.94
CA ILE A 330 -20.06 -1.86 -2.79
C ILE A 330 -19.89 -0.42 -3.27
N SER A 331 -20.55 0.54 -2.64
CA SER A 331 -20.31 1.96 -2.90
C SER A 331 -19.04 2.45 -2.20
N TRP A 332 -18.47 3.56 -2.67
CA TRP A 332 -17.34 4.22 -2.00
C TRP A 332 -17.68 4.57 -0.55
N ASP A 333 -18.87 5.16 -0.36
CA ASP A 333 -19.31 5.59 0.97
C ASP A 333 -19.55 4.40 1.91
N ASP A 334 -20.16 3.32 1.43
CA ASP A 334 -20.31 2.08 2.22
C ASP A 334 -18.94 1.53 2.62
N ALA A 335 -18.00 1.43 1.69
CA ALA A 335 -16.66 0.92 1.96
C ALA A 335 -15.90 1.78 2.98
N LEU A 336 -15.93 3.10 2.81
CA LEU A 336 -15.28 4.04 3.72
C LEU A 336 -15.92 4.03 5.12
N ASN A 337 -17.26 3.90 5.20
CA ASN A 337 -18.00 3.89 6.47
C ASN A 337 -18.21 2.49 7.05
N SER A 338 -17.65 1.46 6.41
CA SER A 338 -17.67 0.08 6.92
C SER A 338 -17.20 0.01 8.37
N THR A 339 -17.86 -0.83 9.15
CA THR A 339 -17.50 -1.15 10.52
C THR A 339 -16.60 -2.37 10.64
N GLU A 340 -16.21 -2.98 9.51
CA GLU A 340 -15.31 -4.13 9.46
C GLU A 340 -13.95 -3.76 10.05
N GLN A 341 -13.68 -4.21 11.26
CA GLN A 341 -12.36 -4.15 11.89
C GLN A 341 -11.70 -5.53 11.76
N LEU A 342 -10.60 -5.60 11.00
CA LEU A 342 -9.96 -6.87 10.69
C LEU A 342 -9.05 -7.38 11.81
N GLY A 343 -8.37 -6.50 12.51
CA GLY A 343 -7.41 -6.85 13.56
C GLY A 343 -8.01 -6.79 14.96
N PRO A 344 -7.30 -7.37 15.94
CA PRO A 344 -7.62 -7.17 17.36
C PRO A 344 -7.45 -5.70 17.76
N PRO A 345 -8.11 -5.23 18.83
CA PRO A 345 -7.89 -3.89 19.37
C PRO A 345 -6.41 -3.63 19.69
N ALA A 346 -5.93 -2.43 19.38
CA ALA A 346 -4.50 -2.11 19.48
C ALA A 346 -3.91 -2.20 20.89
N ASP A 347 -4.72 -2.04 21.91
CA ASP A 347 -4.35 -2.18 23.33
C ASP A 347 -4.21 -3.63 23.80
N THR A 348 -4.61 -4.60 22.97
CA THR A 348 -4.53 -6.04 23.29
C THR A 348 -3.30 -6.72 22.68
N TYR A 349 -2.49 -6.01 21.89
CA TYR A 349 -1.34 -6.63 21.23
C TYR A 349 -0.31 -7.16 22.23
N SER A 350 -0.09 -8.47 22.19
CA SER A 350 0.96 -9.18 22.94
C SER A 350 1.36 -10.45 22.19
N PHE A 351 2.50 -11.06 22.55
CA PHE A 351 2.90 -12.35 21.99
C PHE A 351 2.04 -13.52 22.50
N ASP A 352 1.39 -13.36 23.65
CA ASP A 352 0.48 -14.37 24.22
C ASP A 352 -0.91 -14.33 23.55
N LEU A 353 -1.17 -13.35 22.69
CA LEU A 353 -2.45 -13.23 22.03
C LEU A 353 -2.67 -14.39 21.06
N VAL A 354 -3.79 -15.08 21.24
CA VAL A 354 -4.29 -16.10 20.31
C VAL A 354 -5.24 -15.42 19.35
N ILE A 355 -4.90 -15.42 18.06
CA ILE A 355 -5.69 -14.79 17.00
C ILE A 355 -6.33 -15.90 16.16
N PRO A 356 -7.65 -16.12 16.29
CA PRO A 356 -8.35 -17.13 15.52
C PRO A 356 -8.13 -16.94 14.01
N MET A 357 -7.96 -18.04 13.29
CA MET A 357 -7.88 -18.03 11.84
C MET A 357 -9.30 -17.81 11.26
N PRO A 358 -9.57 -16.70 10.58
CA PRO A 358 -10.86 -16.53 9.91
C PRO A 358 -11.07 -17.58 8.83
N ALA A 359 -12.33 -17.89 8.53
CA ALA A 359 -12.66 -18.67 7.34
C ALA A 359 -12.26 -17.91 6.08
N VAL A 360 -11.87 -18.64 5.04
CA VAL A 360 -11.68 -18.05 3.70
C VAL A 360 -13.00 -17.42 3.27
N ALA A 361 -12.96 -16.20 2.77
CA ALA A 361 -14.15 -15.51 2.32
C ALA A 361 -14.85 -16.29 1.20
N MET A 362 -16.18 -16.31 1.24
CA MET A 362 -17.01 -16.97 0.24
C MET A 362 -18.03 -15.97 -0.31
N PRO A 363 -17.88 -15.56 -1.58
CA PRO A 363 -18.83 -14.63 -2.21
C PRO A 363 -20.27 -15.13 -2.12
N GLY A 364 -21.20 -14.23 -1.80
CA GLY A 364 -22.61 -14.56 -1.58
C GLY A 364 -22.94 -15.05 -0.16
N ILE A 365 -21.95 -15.46 0.64
CA ILE A 365 -22.10 -15.93 2.03
C ILE A 365 -21.41 -14.95 3.01
N THR A 366 -20.18 -14.53 2.71
CA THR A 366 -19.46 -13.58 3.56
C THR A 366 -20.23 -12.26 3.66
N PRO A 367 -20.61 -11.81 4.88
CA PRO A 367 -21.37 -10.59 5.02
C PRO A 367 -20.50 -9.35 4.76
N PHE A 368 -21.11 -8.31 4.21
CA PHE A 368 -20.56 -6.96 4.28
C PHE A 368 -20.88 -6.36 5.67
N LYS A 369 -19.92 -5.70 6.28
CA LYS A 369 -20.03 -5.12 7.63
C LYS A 369 -19.78 -3.61 7.63
#